data_70b09e19e9926b93f4a810e97d66cc04
#
_entry.id   70b09e19e9926b93f4a810e97d66cc04
#
_cell.length_a   1.000
_cell.length_b   1.000
_cell.length_c   1.000
_cell.angle_alpha   90.00
_cell.angle_beta   90.00
_cell.angle_gamma   90.00
#
_symmetry.space_group_name_H-M   'P 1'
#
loop_
_entity.id
_entity.type
_entity.pdbx_description
1 polymer ?
#
loop_
_entity_poly.entity_id
_entity_poly.type
_entity_poly.pdbx_seq_one_letter_code
_entity_poly.pdbx_strand_id
1 'polypeptide(L)'
;MLSLVFSSAAFQGPGLLAGSRSPAAQMRTAAPVIMAGGTQEVSFPTLDGSDVRIGILKARWHQKSISNLVGGIKEALTECKVPEENIVEYEVPGAFELPLACRYLALSGKVDAIIPVGVLIKGDTTHFEVISESTAAGLMNVGLSTGIPVIFGLLTANNEEQVIARSVGANNHGNQWGMAAVDMALLRKDALSGANSKNFLGFGQSDDADAAPTPPGQKGPMGF
;
A
#
# COMPACT_ATOMS: atom_id res chain seq x y z
N MET A 1 59.55 -37.49 32.80
CA MET A 1 59.78 -36.52 33.89
C MET A 1 60.77 -35.48 33.41
N LEU A 2 60.29 -34.34 32.94
CA LEU A 2 61.12 -33.11 32.86
C LEU A 2 60.14 -31.94 32.95
N SER A 3 60.25 -31.27 34.06
CA SER A 3 59.54 -30.03 34.38
C SER A 3 60.36 -28.86 33.80
N LEU A 4 59.73 -28.05 32.96
CA LEU A 4 60.34 -26.80 32.49
C LEU A 4 59.60 -25.60 33.09
N VAL A 5 60.22 -24.97 34.05
CA VAL A 5 59.84 -23.70 34.64
C VAL A 5 60.34 -22.56 33.73
N PHE A 6 59.40 -21.75 33.22
CA PHE A 6 59.73 -20.51 32.56
C PHE A 6 59.49 -19.34 33.50
N SER A 7 60.61 -18.66 33.78
CA SER A 7 60.71 -17.46 34.58
C SER A 7 60.11 -16.25 33.85
N SER A 8 59.27 -15.50 34.56
CA SER A 8 58.70 -14.23 34.16
C SER A 8 59.72 -13.11 34.36
N ALA A 9 60.17 -12.48 33.29
CA ALA A 9 60.93 -11.24 33.35
C ALA A 9 59.96 -10.06 33.08
N ALA A 10 59.80 -9.22 34.08
CA ALA A 10 59.00 -7.98 33.98
C ALA A 10 59.82 -6.93 33.20
N PHE A 11 59.24 -6.44 32.13
CA PHE A 11 59.76 -5.27 31.39
C PHE A 11 58.97 -4.02 31.82
N GLN A 12 59.67 -3.14 32.56
CA GLN A 12 59.16 -1.80 32.89
C GLN A 12 59.56 -0.83 31.77
N GLY A 13 58.62 -0.34 31.01
CA GLY A 13 58.77 0.75 30.05
C GLY A 13 58.20 2.08 30.57
N PRO A 14 58.70 3.23 30.11
CA PRO A 14 58.48 4.54 30.73
C PRO A 14 57.09 5.12 30.44
N GLY A 15 56.59 5.92 31.40
CA GLY A 15 55.29 6.53 31.45
C GLY A 15 54.95 7.37 30.21
N LEU A 16 53.72 7.21 29.75
CA LEU A 16 53.10 8.02 28.72
C LEU A 16 51.93 8.85 29.33
N LEU A 17 52.01 10.08 28.94
CA LEU A 17 51.19 11.24 29.26
C LEU A 17 49.67 10.97 29.31
N ALA A 18 49.02 11.64 30.28
CA ALA A 18 47.59 11.72 30.43
C ALA A 18 46.89 12.23 29.15
N GLY A 19 46.30 11.32 28.37
CA GLY A 19 45.40 11.65 27.29
C GLY A 19 44.00 11.93 27.84
N SER A 20 43.49 13.11 27.52
CA SER A 20 42.14 13.57 27.83
C SER A 20 41.08 12.51 27.42
N ARG A 21 40.30 12.05 28.38
CA ARG A 21 39.14 11.21 28.12
C ARG A 21 38.09 12.02 27.36
N SER A 22 37.90 11.72 26.11
CA SER A 22 36.73 12.12 25.39
C SER A 22 35.48 11.62 26.13
N PRO A 23 34.43 12.44 26.29
CA PRO A 23 33.19 11.96 26.89
C PRO A 23 32.63 10.86 25.98
N ALA A 24 32.44 9.68 26.57
CA ALA A 24 31.76 8.56 25.92
C ALA A 24 30.43 9.09 25.36
N ALA A 25 30.27 8.96 24.04
CA ALA A 25 29.00 9.20 23.41
C ALA A 25 27.99 8.28 24.08
N GLN A 26 27.11 8.85 24.91
CA GLN A 26 25.94 8.17 25.39
C GLN A 26 25.12 7.76 24.16
N MET A 27 25.18 6.50 23.82
CA MET A 27 24.18 5.90 22.94
C MET A 27 22.81 6.21 23.55
N ARG A 28 22.15 7.22 23.02
CA ARG A 28 20.72 7.41 23.25
C ARG A 28 20.06 6.16 22.70
N THR A 29 19.70 5.24 23.58
CA THR A 29 18.72 4.20 23.25
C THR A 29 17.47 4.93 22.79
N ALA A 30 17.21 4.93 21.51
CA ALA A 30 15.94 5.40 20.99
C ALA A 30 14.87 4.57 21.71
N ALA A 31 14.03 5.24 22.48
CA ALA A 31 12.84 4.62 23.01
C ALA A 31 12.10 3.96 21.83
N PRO A 32 11.55 2.75 22.00
CA PRO A 32 10.76 2.14 20.94
C PRO A 32 9.67 3.16 20.60
N VAL A 33 9.63 3.58 19.33
CA VAL A 33 8.49 4.33 18.80
C VAL A 33 7.34 3.35 18.86
N ILE A 34 6.60 3.37 19.94
CA ILE A 34 5.29 2.77 20.01
C ILE A 34 4.47 3.66 19.07
N MET A 35 4.34 3.22 17.82
CA MET A 35 3.26 3.69 17.00
C MET A 35 1.99 3.31 17.76
N ALA A 36 1.48 4.22 18.58
CA ALA A 36 0.12 4.16 19.05
C ALA A 36 -0.70 4.05 17.80
N GLY A 37 -1.27 2.86 17.55
CA GLY A 37 -2.21 2.62 16.46
C GLY A 37 -3.48 3.40 16.77
N GLY A 38 -3.40 4.72 16.62
CA GLY A 38 -4.57 5.52 16.41
C GLY A 38 -5.12 5.05 15.06
N THR A 39 -6.31 4.50 15.06
CA THR A 39 -7.11 4.28 13.87
C THR A 39 -7.38 5.65 13.28
N GLN A 40 -6.43 6.16 12.50
CA GLN A 40 -6.67 7.33 11.70
C GLN A 40 -7.56 6.84 10.56
N GLU A 41 -8.84 7.16 10.64
CA GLU A 41 -9.78 6.84 9.59
C GLU A 41 -9.35 7.57 8.32
N VAL A 42 -9.16 6.82 7.25
CA VAL A 42 -8.95 7.39 5.92
C VAL A 42 -10.28 7.99 5.48
N SER A 43 -10.31 9.30 5.24
CA SER A 43 -11.51 9.93 4.68
C SER A 43 -11.46 9.81 3.16
N PHE A 44 -12.54 9.32 2.58
CA PHE A 44 -12.71 9.28 1.13
C PHE A 44 -13.58 10.47 0.69
N PRO A 45 -13.33 11.04 -0.51
CA PRO A 45 -14.25 12.01 -1.11
C PRO A 45 -15.58 11.30 -1.46
N THR A 46 -16.58 12.08 -1.86
CA THR A 46 -17.80 11.48 -2.44
C THR A 46 -17.45 10.85 -3.78
N LEU A 47 -17.56 9.51 -3.85
CA LEU A 47 -17.22 8.72 -5.02
C LEU A 47 -18.49 8.38 -5.82
N ASP A 48 -18.43 8.48 -7.14
CA ASP A 48 -19.47 7.97 -8.04
C ASP A 48 -18.90 6.84 -8.89
N GLY A 49 -19.22 5.61 -8.49
CA GLY A 49 -18.78 4.37 -9.11
C GLY A 49 -19.75 3.79 -10.11
N SER A 50 -20.76 4.55 -10.61
CA SER A 50 -21.82 4.06 -11.49
C SER A 50 -21.30 3.35 -12.76
N ASP A 51 -20.15 3.79 -13.27
CA ASP A 51 -19.48 3.20 -14.45
C ASP A 51 -18.28 2.31 -14.08
N VAL A 52 -18.07 1.99 -12.80
CA VAL A 52 -16.93 1.20 -12.33
C VAL A 52 -17.29 -0.27 -12.25
N ARG A 53 -16.39 -1.14 -12.71
CA ARG A 53 -16.53 -2.60 -12.65
C ARG A 53 -15.52 -3.17 -11.66
N ILE A 54 -16.00 -3.89 -10.66
CA ILE A 54 -15.17 -4.40 -9.58
C ILE A 54 -15.11 -5.94 -9.61
N GLY A 55 -13.90 -6.48 -9.47
CA GLY A 55 -13.68 -7.90 -9.29
C GLY A 55 -13.34 -8.24 -7.84
N ILE A 56 -14.06 -9.16 -7.23
CA ILE A 56 -13.78 -9.67 -5.88
C ILE A 56 -13.29 -11.11 -6.00
N LEU A 57 -12.09 -11.39 -5.49
CA LEU A 57 -11.53 -12.74 -5.44
C LEU A 57 -11.47 -13.21 -3.98
N LYS A 58 -12.07 -14.36 -3.68
CA LYS A 58 -12.22 -14.86 -2.30
C LYS A 58 -11.40 -16.14 -2.12
N ALA A 59 -10.50 -16.16 -1.12
CA ALA A 59 -9.88 -17.40 -0.69
C ALA A 59 -10.92 -18.26 0.08
N ARG A 60 -10.79 -19.60 0.03
CA ARG A 60 -11.75 -20.50 0.71
C ARG A 60 -11.47 -20.73 2.19
N TRP A 61 -10.28 -20.37 2.68
CA TRP A 61 -9.94 -20.50 4.10
C TRP A 61 -10.57 -19.37 4.91
N HIS A 62 -11.05 -19.68 6.13
CA HIS A 62 -11.70 -18.70 7.02
C HIS A 62 -12.97 -18.07 6.43
N GLN A 63 -13.84 -18.89 5.80
CA GLN A 63 -15.02 -18.43 5.05
C GLN A 63 -15.91 -17.44 5.81
N LYS A 64 -16.13 -17.66 7.12
CA LYS A 64 -16.98 -16.77 7.93
C LYS A 64 -16.42 -15.34 7.94
N SER A 65 -15.15 -15.19 8.19
CA SER A 65 -14.48 -13.87 8.22
C SER A 65 -14.43 -13.25 6.82
N ILE A 66 -14.14 -14.05 5.81
CA ILE A 66 -14.15 -13.59 4.41
C ILE A 66 -15.55 -13.13 3.99
N SER A 67 -16.60 -13.85 4.35
CA SER A 67 -17.97 -13.45 4.04
C SER A 67 -18.33 -12.11 4.70
N ASN A 68 -17.90 -11.89 5.94
CA ASN A 68 -18.09 -10.61 6.63
C ASN A 68 -17.33 -9.47 5.92
N LEU A 69 -16.06 -9.69 5.55
CA LEU A 69 -15.25 -8.70 4.83
C LEU A 69 -15.88 -8.36 3.46
N VAL A 70 -16.32 -9.37 2.72
CA VAL A 70 -17.02 -9.18 1.44
C VAL A 70 -18.35 -8.44 1.63
N GLY A 71 -19.06 -8.69 2.72
CA GLY A 71 -20.24 -7.92 3.10
C GLY A 71 -19.93 -6.43 3.20
N GLY A 72 -18.90 -6.06 3.96
CA GLY A 72 -18.45 -4.67 4.08
C GLY A 72 -17.98 -4.07 2.75
N ILE A 73 -17.29 -4.85 1.91
CA ILE A 73 -16.94 -4.40 0.55
C ILE A 73 -18.21 -4.04 -0.24
N LYS A 74 -19.20 -4.93 -0.26
CA LYS A 74 -20.45 -4.70 -1.02
C LYS A 74 -21.25 -3.51 -0.49
N GLU A 75 -21.29 -3.33 0.83
CA GLU A 75 -21.91 -2.14 1.45
C GLU A 75 -21.23 -0.86 0.92
N ALA A 76 -19.91 -0.79 0.97
CA ALA A 76 -19.17 0.36 0.48
C ALA A 76 -19.33 0.58 -1.04
N LEU A 77 -19.35 -0.49 -1.84
CA LEU A 77 -19.60 -0.38 -3.28
C LEU A 77 -21.02 0.16 -3.58
N THR A 78 -22.01 -0.25 -2.78
CA THR A 78 -23.38 0.28 -2.89
C THR A 78 -23.43 1.76 -2.53
N GLU A 79 -22.77 2.19 -1.45
CA GLU A 79 -22.64 3.60 -1.07
C GLU A 79 -21.97 4.44 -2.17
N CYS A 80 -20.98 3.87 -2.86
CA CYS A 80 -20.32 4.47 -4.01
C CYS A 80 -21.14 4.33 -5.32
N LYS A 81 -22.38 3.83 -5.28
CA LYS A 81 -23.29 3.66 -6.43
C LYS A 81 -22.79 2.69 -7.51
N VAL A 82 -21.93 1.73 -7.16
CA VAL A 82 -21.53 0.67 -8.10
C VAL A 82 -22.70 -0.28 -8.31
N PRO A 83 -23.18 -0.49 -9.55
CA PRO A 83 -24.26 -1.43 -9.84
C PRO A 83 -23.85 -2.87 -9.53
N GLU A 84 -24.79 -3.70 -9.04
CA GLU A 84 -24.50 -5.09 -8.70
C GLU A 84 -24.04 -5.91 -9.92
N GLU A 85 -24.57 -5.63 -11.09
CA GLU A 85 -24.15 -6.25 -12.35
C GLU A 85 -22.70 -5.92 -12.76
N ASN A 86 -22.12 -4.87 -12.17
CA ASN A 86 -20.74 -4.48 -12.37
C ASN A 86 -19.78 -5.16 -11.37
N ILE A 87 -20.32 -6.00 -10.47
CA ILE A 87 -19.51 -6.72 -9.47
C ILE A 87 -19.42 -8.18 -9.87
N VAL A 88 -18.20 -8.67 -10.11
CA VAL A 88 -17.95 -10.09 -10.38
C VAL A 88 -17.19 -10.72 -9.23
N GLU A 89 -17.60 -11.92 -8.82
CA GLU A 89 -16.97 -12.64 -7.72
C GLU A 89 -16.48 -14.01 -8.20
N TYR A 90 -15.27 -14.38 -7.73
CA TYR A 90 -14.69 -15.70 -7.94
C TYR A 90 -14.06 -16.22 -6.66
N GLU A 91 -13.92 -17.53 -6.55
CA GLU A 91 -13.25 -18.19 -5.45
C GLU A 91 -11.96 -18.87 -5.88
N VAL A 92 -10.96 -18.84 -4.99
CA VAL A 92 -9.68 -19.50 -5.16
C VAL A 92 -9.38 -20.41 -3.97
N PRO A 93 -8.54 -21.46 -4.13
CA PRO A 93 -8.26 -22.40 -3.06
C PRO A 93 -7.69 -21.75 -1.79
N GLY A 94 -6.77 -20.83 -1.93
CA GLY A 94 -6.10 -20.18 -0.80
C GLY A 94 -5.55 -18.80 -1.14
N ALA A 95 -4.88 -18.17 -0.18
CA ALA A 95 -4.29 -16.84 -0.35
C ALA A 95 -3.15 -16.85 -1.38
N PHE A 96 -2.40 -17.94 -1.48
CA PHE A 96 -1.28 -18.05 -2.40
C PHE A 96 -1.70 -18.01 -3.87
N GLU A 97 -2.94 -18.41 -4.19
CA GLU A 97 -3.49 -18.39 -5.55
C GLU A 97 -4.07 -17.03 -5.95
N LEU A 98 -4.29 -16.12 -4.98
CA LEU A 98 -4.87 -14.79 -5.26
C LEU A 98 -4.07 -13.99 -6.31
N PRO A 99 -2.73 -13.91 -6.28
CA PRO A 99 -2.00 -13.12 -7.29
C PRO A 99 -2.22 -13.63 -8.72
N LEU A 100 -2.21 -14.94 -8.92
CA LEU A 100 -2.42 -15.50 -10.26
C LEU A 100 -3.87 -15.28 -10.74
N ALA A 101 -4.85 -15.45 -9.85
CA ALA A 101 -6.25 -15.20 -10.16
C ALA A 101 -6.49 -13.70 -10.47
N CYS A 102 -5.88 -12.79 -9.71
CA CYS A 102 -5.89 -11.36 -9.98
C CYS A 102 -5.35 -11.06 -11.39
N ARG A 103 -4.23 -11.69 -11.76
CA ARG A 103 -3.65 -11.50 -13.09
C ARG A 103 -4.60 -11.95 -14.20
N TYR A 104 -5.25 -13.10 -14.06
CA TYR A 104 -6.22 -13.58 -15.04
C TYR A 104 -7.40 -12.61 -15.17
N LEU A 105 -7.92 -12.14 -14.05
CA LEU A 105 -9.04 -11.20 -14.04
C LEU A 105 -8.64 -9.83 -14.62
N ALA A 106 -7.46 -9.32 -14.29
CA ALA A 106 -6.92 -8.08 -14.84
C ALA A 106 -6.80 -8.15 -16.37
N LEU A 107 -6.28 -9.27 -16.89
CA LEU A 107 -6.10 -9.48 -18.34
C LEU A 107 -7.41 -9.73 -19.10
N SER A 108 -8.50 -10.07 -18.40
CA SER A 108 -9.81 -10.32 -19.02
C SER A 108 -10.49 -9.07 -19.57
N GLY A 109 -10.07 -7.88 -19.15
CA GLY A 109 -10.71 -6.61 -19.48
C GLY A 109 -12.11 -6.41 -18.89
N LYS A 110 -12.55 -7.29 -17.99
CA LYS A 110 -13.89 -7.26 -17.42
C LYS A 110 -14.03 -6.31 -16.22
N VAL A 111 -12.93 -5.88 -15.62
CA VAL A 111 -12.90 -5.11 -14.37
C VAL A 111 -11.99 -3.88 -14.47
N ASP A 112 -12.30 -2.88 -13.67
CA ASP A 112 -11.56 -1.63 -13.57
C ASP A 112 -10.69 -1.59 -12.30
N ALA A 113 -11.05 -2.39 -11.26
CA ALA A 113 -10.21 -2.67 -10.09
C ALA A 113 -10.52 -4.07 -9.52
N ILE A 114 -9.60 -4.63 -8.73
CA ILE A 114 -9.71 -5.98 -8.15
C ILE A 114 -9.46 -5.91 -6.64
N ILE A 115 -10.29 -6.62 -5.89
CA ILE A 115 -10.16 -6.77 -4.44
C ILE A 115 -9.94 -8.26 -4.13
N PRO A 116 -8.69 -8.72 -4.01
CA PRO A 116 -8.39 -10.06 -3.51
C PRO A 116 -8.62 -10.10 -1.99
N VAL A 117 -9.50 -10.98 -1.53
CA VAL A 117 -9.87 -11.14 -0.12
C VAL A 117 -9.35 -12.46 0.40
N GLY A 118 -8.50 -12.39 1.42
CA GLY A 118 -7.93 -13.53 2.10
C GLY A 118 -7.73 -13.24 3.58
N VAL A 119 -7.65 -14.29 4.38
CA VAL A 119 -7.33 -14.21 5.81
C VAL A 119 -6.20 -15.19 6.11
N LEU A 120 -5.15 -14.69 6.74
CA LEU A 120 -4.02 -15.47 7.23
C LEU A 120 -3.88 -15.23 8.74
N ILE A 121 -3.83 -16.33 9.49
CA ILE A 121 -3.59 -16.31 10.95
C ILE A 121 -2.25 -16.97 11.20
N LYS A 122 -1.43 -16.33 12.04
CA LYS A 122 -0.10 -16.82 12.39
C LYS A 122 -0.19 -18.15 13.13
N GLY A 123 0.51 -19.16 12.62
CA GLY A 123 0.70 -20.46 13.24
C GLY A 123 2.11 -20.64 13.80
N ASP A 124 2.45 -21.88 14.19
CA ASP A 124 3.72 -22.21 14.84
C ASP A 124 4.91 -22.29 13.87
N THR A 125 4.64 -22.36 12.59
CA THR A 125 5.67 -22.46 11.53
C THR A 125 5.85 -21.15 10.77
N THR A 126 6.94 -21.05 10.02
CA THR A 126 7.22 -19.88 9.15
C THR A 126 6.31 -19.81 7.91
N HIS A 127 5.33 -20.72 7.80
CA HIS A 127 4.42 -20.75 6.65
C HIS A 127 3.63 -19.44 6.50
N PHE A 128 3.19 -18.86 7.61
CA PHE A 128 2.46 -17.59 7.62
C PHE A 128 3.27 -16.46 6.99
N GLU A 129 4.53 -16.30 7.39
CA GLU A 129 5.42 -15.25 6.88
C GLU A 129 5.66 -15.43 5.37
N VAL A 130 5.97 -16.66 4.95
CA VAL A 130 6.22 -16.98 3.54
C VAL A 130 5.00 -16.69 2.67
N ILE A 131 3.81 -17.12 3.09
CA ILE A 131 2.58 -16.91 2.29
C ILE A 131 2.18 -15.44 2.29
N SER A 132 2.23 -14.75 3.43
CA SER A 132 1.82 -13.33 3.51
C SER A 132 2.71 -12.44 2.67
N GLU A 133 4.03 -12.59 2.75
CA GLU A 133 5.00 -11.80 1.98
C GLU A 133 4.91 -12.11 0.48
N SER A 134 4.89 -13.39 0.11
CA SER A 134 4.80 -13.81 -1.29
C SER A 134 3.51 -13.35 -1.95
N THR A 135 2.37 -13.45 -1.24
CA THR A 135 1.08 -13.00 -1.74
C THR A 135 1.05 -11.49 -1.90
N ALA A 136 1.52 -10.75 -0.89
CA ALA A 136 1.58 -9.28 -0.95
C ALA A 136 2.43 -8.78 -2.13
N ALA A 137 3.63 -9.33 -2.28
CA ALA A 137 4.52 -9.01 -3.40
C ALA A 137 3.89 -9.37 -4.75
N GLY A 138 3.25 -10.54 -4.84
CA GLY A 138 2.57 -10.99 -6.04
C GLY A 138 1.41 -10.07 -6.45
N LEU A 139 0.57 -9.66 -5.51
CA LEU A 139 -0.56 -8.75 -5.74
C LEU A 139 -0.07 -7.37 -6.21
N MET A 140 0.95 -6.82 -5.58
CA MET A 140 1.58 -5.56 -6.00
C MET A 140 2.08 -5.65 -7.43
N ASN A 141 2.81 -6.74 -7.76
CA ASN A 141 3.34 -6.96 -9.11
C ASN A 141 2.23 -7.07 -10.17
N VAL A 142 1.10 -7.68 -9.85
CA VAL A 142 -0.04 -7.74 -10.77
C VAL A 142 -0.57 -6.34 -11.05
N GLY A 143 -0.79 -5.52 -10.02
CA GLY A 143 -1.24 -4.14 -10.19
C GLY A 143 -0.29 -3.32 -11.08
N LEU A 144 1.00 -3.34 -10.75
CA LEU A 144 2.02 -2.60 -11.49
C LEU A 144 2.17 -3.08 -12.95
N SER A 145 2.16 -4.40 -13.19
CA SER A 145 2.38 -4.96 -14.53
C SER A 145 1.18 -4.88 -15.45
N THR A 146 -0.05 -4.81 -14.90
CA THR A 146 -1.28 -4.77 -15.70
C THR A 146 -1.89 -3.38 -15.78
N GLY A 147 -1.50 -2.47 -14.89
CA GLY A 147 -2.14 -1.16 -14.75
C GLY A 147 -3.59 -1.22 -14.23
N ILE A 148 -4.05 -2.38 -13.75
CA ILE A 148 -5.34 -2.53 -13.07
C ILE A 148 -5.10 -2.41 -11.57
N PRO A 149 -5.77 -1.48 -10.86
CA PRO A 149 -5.67 -1.38 -9.41
C PRO A 149 -6.01 -2.70 -8.71
N VAL A 150 -5.11 -3.15 -7.85
CA VAL A 150 -5.30 -4.31 -6.98
C VAL A 150 -5.26 -3.83 -5.53
N ILE A 151 -6.38 -3.91 -4.85
CA ILE A 151 -6.53 -3.44 -3.47
C ILE A 151 -6.08 -4.57 -2.52
N PHE A 152 -5.22 -4.27 -1.57
CA PHE A 152 -4.68 -5.26 -0.66
C PHE A 152 -5.73 -5.70 0.39
N GLY A 153 -6.59 -6.63 0.01
CA GLY A 153 -7.64 -7.22 0.86
C GLY A 153 -7.19 -8.49 1.60
N LEU A 154 -5.88 -8.68 1.82
CA LEU A 154 -5.34 -9.78 2.59
C LEU A 154 -5.21 -9.38 4.06
N LEU A 155 -6.10 -9.89 4.90
CA LEU A 155 -6.05 -9.67 6.34
C LEU A 155 -5.05 -10.64 6.98
N THR A 156 -3.98 -10.10 7.55
CA THR A 156 -2.98 -10.86 8.31
C THR A 156 -3.15 -10.58 9.80
N ALA A 157 -3.18 -11.62 10.63
CA ALA A 157 -3.44 -11.50 12.06
C ALA A 157 -2.61 -12.52 12.84
N ASN A 158 -2.32 -12.20 14.11
CA ASN A 158 -1.61 -13.11 15.01
C ASN A 158 -2.55 -14.15 15.64
N ASN A 159 -3.85 -13.86 15.71
CA ASN A 159 -4.86 -14.73 16.31
C ASN A 159 -6.25 -14.43 15.70
N GLU A 160 -7.22 -15.28 16.04
CA GLU A 160 -8.59 -15.20 15.53
C GLU A 160 -9.34 -13.95 16.04
N GLU A 161 -9.07 -13.51 17.26
CA GLU A 161 -9.70 -12.31 17.86
C GLU A 161 -9.37 -11.06 17.03
N GLN A 162 -8.13 -10.95 16.53
CA GLN A 162 -7.73 -9.85 15.67
C GLN A 162 -8.46 -9.88 14.32
N VAL A 163 -8.73 -11.06 13.78
CA VAL A 163 -9.51 -11.22 12.56
C VAL A 163 -10.94 -10.77 12.78
N ILE A 164 -11.58 -11.26 13.85
CA ILE A 164 -12.96 -10.89 14.20
C ILE A 164 -13.09 -9.38 14.37
N ALA A 165 -12.18 -8.76 15.14
CA ALA A 165 -12.19 -7.33 15.38
C ALA A 165 -12.08 -6.46 14.11
N ARG A 166 -11.60 -7.01 12.98
CA ARG A 166 -11.38 -6.31 11.71
C ARG A 166 -12.31 -6.77 10.59
N SER A 167 -13.17 -7.74 10.86
CA SER A 167 -14.09 -8.29 9.86
C SER A 167 -15.57 -8.07 10.20
N VAL A 168 -15.89 -7.41 11.32
CA VAL A 168 -17.28 -7.18 11.73
C VAL A 168 -17.52 -5.76 12.21
N GLY A 169 -18.75 -5.29 12.08
CA GLY A 169 -19.22 -3.99 12.59
C GLY A 169 -18.49 -2.80 11.94
N ALA A 170 -18.38 -1.70 12.70
CA ALA A 170 -17.79 -0.45 12.21
C ALA A 170 -16.30 -0.57 11.84
N ASN A 171 -15.60 -1.57 12.39
CA ASN A 171 -14.19 -1.84 12.09
C ASN A 171 -13.99 -2.84 10.95
N ASN A 172 -15.03 -3.14 10.16
CA ASN A 172 -14.89 -4.03 9.02
C ASN A 172 -14.01 -3.38 7.94
N HIS A 173 -12.80 -3.90 7.78
CA HIS A 173 -11.85 -3.40 6.78
C HIS A 173 -12.36 -3.51 5.35
N GLY A 174 -13.33 -4.39 5.11
CA GLY A 174 -13.99 -4.50 3.80
C GLY A 174 -14.56 -3.18 3.31
N ASN A 175 -15.11 -2.35 4.21
CA ASN A 175 -15.66 -1.04 3.84
C ASN A 175 -14.59 -0.13 3.22
N GLN A 176 -13.40 -0.06 3.85
CA GLN A 176 -12.29 0.74 3.33
C GLN A 176 -11.74 0.18 2.01
N TRP A 177 -11.70 -1.15 1.87
CA TRP A 177 -11.25 -1.78 0.62
C TRP A 177 -12.20 -1.52 -0.54
N GLY A 178 -13.51 -1.53 -0.28
CA GLY A 178 -14.52 -1.19 -1.29
C GLY A 178 -14.37 0.25 -1.79
N MET A 179 -14.28 1.20 -0.87
CA MET A 179 -14.07 2.62 -1.21
C MET A 179 -12.76 2.84 -1.96
N ALA A 180 -11.66 2.26 -1.48
CA ALA A 180 -10.35 2.36 -2.13
C ALA A 180 -10.35 1.78 -3.55
N ALA A 181 -11.13 0.72 -3.80
CA ALA A 181 -11.25 0.15 -5.14
C ALA A 181 -11.94 1.09 -6.12
N VAL A 182 -13.01 1.76 -5.70
CA VAL A 182 -13.70 2.74 -6.54
C VAL A 182 -12.81 3.96 -6.78
N ASP A 183 -12.17 4.49 -5.74
CA ASP A 183 -11.29 5.65 -5.83
C ASP A 183 -10.14 5.38 -6.82
N MET A 184 -9.45 4.25 -6.69
CA MET A 184 -8.36 3.86 -7.58
C MET A 184 -8.83 3.55 -9.01
N ALA A 185 -10.05 3.01 -9.20
CA ALA A 185 -10.61 2.80 -10.52
C ALA A 185 -10.93 4.13 -11.23
N LEU A 186 -11.49 5.09 -10.50
CA LEU A 186 -11.75 6.45 -11.02
C LEU A 186 -10.44 7.15 -11.36
N LEU A 187 -9.47 7.11 -10.46
CA LEU A 187 -8.13 7.64 -10.68
C LEU A 187 -7.50 7.09 -11.97
N ARG A 188 -7.58 5.76 -12.15
CA ARG A 188 -7.08 5.11 -13.37
C ARG A 188 -7.81 5.61 -14.62
N LYS A 189 -9.15 5.72 -14.58
CA LYS A 189 -9.95 6.24 -15.69
C LYS A 189 -9.51 7.66 -16.06
N ASP A 190 -9.39 8.54 -15.08
CA ASP A 190 -8.96 9.92 -15.31
C ASP A 190 -7.54 10.00 -15.89
N ALA A 191 -6.61 9.27 -15.33
CA ALA A 191 -5.23 9.24 -15.80
C ALA A 191 -5.08 8.75 -17.24
N LEU A 192 -5.92 7.79 -17.67
CA LEU A 192 -5.84 7.20 -19.00
C LEU A 192 -6.75 7.88 -20.03
N SER A 193 -7.74 8.66 -19.62
CA SER A 193 -8.69 9.31 -20.53
C SER A 193 -8.10 10.47 -21.35
N GLY A 194 -6.90 10.95 -21.00
CA GLY A 194 -6.24 12.07 -21.67
C GLY A 194 -7.00 13.40 -21.59
N ALA A 195 -8.19 13.41 -21.00
CA ALA A 195 -9.10 14.55 -21.05
C ALA A 195 -8.74 15.69 -20.08
N ASN A 196 -7.93 15.44 -19.03
CA ASN A 196 -7.55 16.45 -18.06
C ASN A 196 -6.16 16.23 -17.43
N SER A 197 -5.16 15.96 -18.23
CA SER A 197 -3.78 15.77 -17.77
C SER A 197 -3.20 17.00 -17.04
N LYS A 198 -3.88 18.15 -17.09
CA LYS A 198 -3.41 19.40 -16.47
C LYS A 198 -3.66 19.49 -14.96
N ASN A 199 -4.63 18.75 -14.42
CA ASN A 199 -5.01 18.84 -12.99
C ASN A 199 -4.57 17.65 -12.17
N PHE A 200 -4.15 16.54 -12.80
CA PHE A 200 -3.94 15.26 -12.11
C PHE A 200 -2.63 15.18 -11.33
N LEU A 201 -1.58 15.87 -11.73
CA LEU A 201 -0.27 15.76 -11.06
C LEU A 201 0.01 16.84 -10.01
N GLY A 202 -0.95 17.71 -9.67
CA GLY A 202 -0.76 18.74 -8.64
C GLY A 202 0.39 19.72 -8.91
N PHE A 203 1.01 19.65 -10.05
CA PHE A 203 1.94 20.66 -10.53
C PHE A 203 1.12 21.79 -11.13
N GLY A 204 0.63 22.69 -10.26
CA GLY A 204 -0.03 23.91 -10.66
C GLY A 204 0.83 24.62 -11.68
N GLN A 205 0.35 24.71 -12.93
CA GLN A 205 0.77 25.81 -13.76
C GLN A 205 0.24 27.07 -13.07
N SER A 206 1.14 27.85 -12.53
CA SER A 206 0.85 29.24 -12.19
C SER A 206 0.29 29.92 -13.44
N ASP A 207 -0.97 30.34 -13.39
CA ASP A 207 -1.62 31.20 -14.40
C ASP A 207 -1.05 32.63 -14.33
N ASP A 208 0.26 32.74 -14.25
CA ASP A 208 1.00 34.01 -14.39
C ASP A 208 1.83 33.94 -15.67
N ALA A 209 1.14 33.83 -16.79
CA ALA A 209 1.71 34.26 -18.05
C ALA A 209 1.60 35.80 -18.06
N ASP A 210 2.62 36.41 -17.48
CA ASP A 210 2.90 37.83 -17.67
C ASP A 210 2.75 38.19 -19.16
N ALA A 211 1.71 38.99 -19.42
CA ALA A 211 1.58 39.69 -20.66
C ALA A 211 2.76 40.66 -20.76
N ALA A 212 3.77 40.30 -21.54
CA ALA A 212 4.84 41.18 -21.88
C ALA A 212 4.24 42.44 -22.51
N PRO A 213 4.58 43.67 -22.05
CA PRO A 213 4.07 44.91 -22.65
C PRO A 213 4.60 45.04 -24.05
N THR A 214 3.68 45.22 -25.01
CA THR A 214 3.98 45.56 -26.41
C THR A 214 4.74 46.89 -26.44
N PRO A 215 5.94 46.99 -27.06
CA PRO A 215 6.65 48.25 -27.18
C PRO A 215 5.90 49.20 -28.12
N PRO A 216 5.77 50.50 -27.80
CA PRO A 216 5.08 51.43 -28.65
C PRO A 216 5.95 51.82 -29.86
N GLY A 217 5.38 51.70 -31.05
CA GLY A 217 5.70 52.53 -32.20
C GLY A 217 6.94 52.16 -33.01
N GLN A 218 6.74 51.34 -34.04
CA GLN A 218 7.52 51.48 -35.26
C GLN A 218 6.57 51.80 -36.43
N LYS A 219 6.63 53.05 -36.87
CA LYS A 219 6.02 53.50 -38.13
C LYS A 219 6.76 52.85 -39.29
N GLY A 220 6.05 52.16 -40.15
CA GLY A 220 6.60 51.60 -41.38
C GLY A 220 7.03 52.72 -42.35
N PRO A 221 8.00 52.47 -43.24
CA PRO A 221 8.39 53.41 -44.27
C PRO A 221 7.35 53.43 -45.38
N MET A 222 7.01 54.66 -45.79
CA MET A 222 6.21 54.97 -46.98
C MET A 222 6.94 54.53 -48.24
N GLY A 223 6.14 54.09 -49.21
CA GLY A 223 6.54 53.58 -50.49
C GLY A 223 7.12 54.56 -51.48
N PHE A 224 7.69 53.97 -52.49
CA PHE A 224 7.66 54.36 -53.86
C PHE A 224 7.46 53.14 -54.73
#